data_c9111df8c7bec93ffbb95a1bdd954788
#
_entry.id   c9111df8c7bec93ffbb95a1bdd954788
#
_cell.length_a   1.000
_cell.length_b   1.000
_cell.length_c   1.000
_cell.angle_alpha   90.00
_cell.angle_beta   90.00
_cell.angle_gamma   90.00
#
_symmetry.space_group_name_H-M   'P 1'
#
loop_
_entity.id
_entity.type
_entity.pdbx_description
1 polymer ?
#
loop_
_entity_poly.entity_id
_entity_poly.type
_entity_poly.pdbx_seq_one_letter_code
_entity_poly.pdbx_strand_id
1 'polypeptide(L)'
;DYAAFLRQRITELRMKINVSEYQMSLELGQNKNYIQGISSGKALPSMAQFFNICDYFNVTPMEFFDTESIHPELVNSILAEARSLDEDDLNLLFNVAHRMSQGKVEAPGKP
;
A
#
# COMPACT_ATOMS: atom_id res chain seq x y z
N ASP A 1 3.48 -14.45 -3.02
CA ASP A 1 2.24 -14.68 -3.75
C ASP A 1 1.37 -13.43 -3.66
N TYR A 2 1.04 -12.86 -4.82
CA TYR A 2 0.28 -11.61 -4.91
C TYR A 2 -1.15 -11.76 -4.40
N ALA A 3 -1.75 -12.91 -4.59
CA ALA A 3 -3.11 -13.15 -4.12
C ALA A 3 -3.15 -13.15 -2.58
N ALA A 4 -2.20 -13.79 -1.96
CA ALA A 4 -2.09 -13.80 -0.50
C ALA A 4 -1.82 -12.39 0.04
N PHE A 5 -0.98 -11.64 -0.64
CA PHE A 5 -0.68 -10.26 -0.27
C PHE A 5 -1.95 -9.39 -0.32
N LEU A 6 -2.71 -9.51 -1.40
CA LEU A 6 -3.95 -8.74 -1.57
C LEU A 6 -4.94 -9.05 -0.43
N ARG A 7 -5.11 -10.32 -0.10
CA ARG A 7 -6.02 -10.74 0.98
C ARG A 7 -5.60 -10.17 2.32
N GLN A 8 -4.33 -10.27 2.62
CA GLN A 8 -3.79 -9.73 3.87
C GLN A 8 -3.93 -8.21 3.92
N ARG A 9 -3.68 -7.54 2.82
CA ARG A 9 -3.77 -6.08 2.76
C ARG A 9 -5.19 -5.59 2.99
N ILE A 10 -6.18 -6.26 2.41
CA ILE A 10 -7.59 -5.94 2.67
C ILE A 10 -7.90 -6.08 4.15
N THR A 11 -7.42 -7.15 4.77
CA THR A 11 -7.63 -7.37 6.21
C THR A 11 -7.00 -6.26 7.04
N GLU A 12 -5.77 -5.88 6.72
CA GLU A 12 -5.07 -4.81 7.44
C GLU A 12 -5.81 -3.48 7.34
N LEU A 13 -6.22 -3.10 6.13
CA LEU A 13 -6.92 -1.84 5.91
C LEU A 13 -8.30 -1.85 6.58
N ARG A 14 -8.98 -2.99 6.50
CA ARG A 14 -10.29 -3.15 7.15
C ARG A 14 -10.18 -2.99 8.67
N MET A 15 -9.17 -3.59 9.26
CA MET A 15 -8.98 -3.52 10.71
C MET A 15 -8.59 -2.11 11.16
N LYS A 16 -7.87 -1.36 10.33
CA LYS A 16 -7.54 0.03 10.65
C LYS A 16 -8.78 0.90 10.82
N ILE A 17 -9.83 0.66 10.05
CA ILE A 17 -11.08 1.42 10.14
C ILE A 17 -12.14 0.69 10.96
N ASN A 18 -11.77 -0.45 11.54
CA ASN A 18 -12.62 -1.22 12.44
C ASN A 18 -13.97 -1.60 11.83
N VAL A 19 -13.92 -2.16 10.62
CA VAL A 19 -15.10 -2.58 9.87
C VAL A 19 -15.07 -4.09 9.70
N SER A 20 -16.22 -4.74 9.90
CA SER A 20 -16.36 -6.19 9.70
C SER A 20 -16.40 -6.53 8.22
N GLU A 21 -16.10 -7.80 7.91
CA GLU A 21 -16.22 -8.30 6.54
C GLU A 21 -17.66 -8.17 6.04
N TYR A 22 -18.61 -8.45 6.90
CA TYR A 22 -20.03 -8.32 6.59
C TYR A 22 -20.39 -6.88 6.21
N GLN A 23 -20.03 -5.93 7.05
CA GLN A 23 -20.34 -4.52 6.83
C GLN A 23 -19.68 -4.00 5.57
N MET A 24 -18.40 -4.30 5.36
CA MET A 24 -17.68 -3.87 4.18
C MET A 24 -18.32 -4.42 2.91
N SER A 25 -18.72 -5.70 2.93
CA SER A 25 -19.38 -6.34 1.78
C SER A 25 -20.65 -5.58 1.40
N LEU A 26 -21.49 -5.25 2.36
CA LEU A 26 -22.73 -4.52 2.10
C LEU A 26 -22.47 -3.09 1.62
N GLU A 27 -21.51 -2.41 2.22
CA GLU A 27 -21.17 -1.04 1.82
C GLU A 27 -20.57 -0.97 0.42
N LEU A 28 -19.93 -2.05 -0.04
CA LEU A 28 -19.47 -2.16 -1.42
C LEU A 28 -20.59 -2.51 -2.41
N GLY A 29 -21.80 -2.70 -1.93
CA GLY A 29 -22.93 -3.10 -2.77
C GLY A 29 -22.89 -4.57 -3.17
N GLN A 30 -22.17 -5.39 -2.42
CA GLN A 30 -22.04 -6.82 -2.69
C GLN A 30 -22.87 -7.64 -1.71
N ASN A 31 -22.93 -8.96 -1.93
CA ASN A 31 -23.60 -9.81 -0.95
C ASN A 31 -22.78 -9.91 0.33
N LYS A 32 -23.43 -10.35 1.40
CA LYS A 32 -22.87 -10.33 2.75
C LYS A 32 -21.58 -11.16 2.92
N ASN A 33 -21.32 -12.10 2.03
CA ASN A 33 -20.16 -12.99 2.12
C ASN A 33 -19.05 -12.64 1.14
N TYR A 34 -19.16 -11.51 0.47
CA TYR A 34 -18.22 -11.12 -0.60
C TYR A 34 -16.78 -11.03 -0.09
N ILE A 35 -16.54 -10.25 0.96
CA ILE A 35 -15.20 -10.05 1.50
C ILE A 35 -14.69 -11.33 2.15
N GLN A 36 -15.57 -12.08 2.84
CA GLN A 36 -15.18 -13.35 3.44
C GLN A 36 -14.73 -14.34 2.37
N GLY A 37 -15.37 -14.35 1.20
CA GLY A 37 -14.95 -15.17 0.08
C GLY A 37 -13.56 -14.83 -0.42
N ILE A 38 -13.19 -13.55 -0.38
CA ILE A 38 -11.83 -13.12 -0.75
C ILE A 38 -10.84 -13.54 0.33
N SER A 39 -11.11 -13.22 1.59
CA SER A 39 -10.18 -13.48 2.69
C SER A 39 -9.95 -14.97 2.93
N SER A 40 -10.94 -15.81 2.65
CA SER A 40 -10.83 -17.27 2.80
C SER A 40 -10.10 -17.95 1.65
N GLY A 41 -9.78 -17.22 0.58
CA GLY A 41 -9.07 -17.78 -0.56
C GLY A 41 -9.96 -18.32 -1.67
N LYS A 42 -11.30 -18.21 -1.54
CA LYS A 42 -12.23 -18.73 -2.53
C LYS A 42 -12.30 -17.90 -3.79
N ALA A 43 -12.05 -16.59 -3.69
CA ALA A 43 -12.23 -15.68 -4.81
C ALA A 43 -11.20 -14.55 -4.74
N LEU A 44 -11.01 -13.89 -5.87
CA LEU A 44 -10.30 -12.61 -5.97
C LEU A 44 -11.27 -11.60 -6.55
N PRO A 45 -11.12 -10.31 -6.22
CA PRO A 45 -11.95 -9.28 -6.85
C PRO A 45 -11.59 -9.15 -8.33
N SER A 46 -12.57 -8.77 -9.15
CA SER A 46 -12.27 -8.29 -10.49
C SER A 46 -11.51 -6.97 -10.38
N MET A 47 -10.91 -6.50 -11.49
CA MET A 47 -10.24 -5.21 -11.49
C MET A 47 -11.19 -4.06 -11.13
N ALA A 48 -12.41 -4.09 -11.65
CA ALA A 48 -13.40 -3.07 -11.31
C ALA A 48 -13.72 -3.08 -9.81
N GLN A 49 -13.89 -4.26 -9.24
CA GLN A 49 -14.13 -4.41 -7.81
C GLN A 49 -12.92 -4.00 -6.98
N PHE A 50 -11.73 -4.31 -7.46
CA PHE A 50 -10.51 -3.87 -6.79
C PHE A 50 -10.42 -2.35 -6.70
N PHE A 51 -10.75 -1.64 -7.78
CA PHE A 51 -10.77 -0.18 -7.75
C PHE A 51 -11.81 0.34 -6.76
N ASN A 52 -12.97 -0.30 -6.67
CA ASN A 52 -13.97 0.05 -5.67
C ASN A 52 -13.46 -0.18 -4.24
N ILE A 53 -12.70 -1.24 -4.03
CA ILE A 53 -12.08 -1.52 -2.73
C ILE A 53 -11.08 -0.42 -2.37
N CYS A 54 -10.26 0.00 -3.33
CA CYS A 54 -9.34 1.11 -3.11
C CYS A 54 -10.07 2.40 -2.74
N ASP A 55 -11.14 2.71 -3.48
CA ASP A 55 -11.97 3.88 -3.18
C ASP A 55 -12.59 3.79 -1.79
N TYR A 56 -13.05 2.60 -1.42
CA TYR A 56 -13.64 2.36 -0.10
C TYR A 56 -12.66 2.70 1.02
N PHE A 57 -11.40 2.31 0.85
CA PHE A 57 -10.34 2.60 1.83
C PHE A 57 -9.69 3.96 1.65
N ASN A 58 -10.10 4.72 0.63
CA ASN A 58 -9.50 6.00 0.30
C ASN A 58 -7.98 5.90 0.06
N VAL A 59 -7.58 4.89 -0.67
CA VAL A 59 -6.20 4.69 -1.10
C VAL A 59 -6.13 4.54 -2.60
N THR A 60 -5.00 4.91 -3.19
CA THR A 60 -4.75 4.60 -4.60
C THR A 60 -4.34 3.14 -4.74
N PRO A 61 -4.45 2.54 -5.94
CA PRO A 61 -3.93 1.19 -6.16
C PRO A 61 -2.45 1.05 -5.79
N MET A 62 -1.64 2.07 -6.03
CA MET A 62 -0.23 2.06 -5.66
C MET A 62 -0.08 2.02 -4.14
N GLU A 63 -0.82 2.85 -3.41
CA GLU A 63 -0.80 2.88 -1.96
C GLU A 63 -1.31 1.59 -1.35
N PHE A 64 -2.29 0.96 -2.01
CA PHE A 64 -2.81 -0.33 -1.55
C PHE A 64 -1.69 -1.37 -1.45
N PHE A 65 -0.77 -1.39 -2.42
CA PHE A 65 0.32 -2.37 -2.45
C PHE A 65 1.58 -1.89 -1.74
N ASP A 66 1.61 -0.67 -1.23
CA ASP A 66 2.77 -0.14 -0.51
C ASP A 66 2.54 -0.27 1.00
N THR A 67 3.10 -1.32 1.57
CA THR A 67 2.98 -1.59 3.01
C THR A 67 4.26 -1.32 3.78
N GLU A 68 5.34 -0.96 3.08
CA GLU A 68 6.66 -0.86 3.71
C GLU A 68 7.02 0.55 4.15
N SER A 69 6.33 1.55 3.62
CA SER A 69 6.65 2.93 3.94
C SER A 69 6.08 3.33 5.29
N ILE A 70 6.95 3.84 6.17
CA ILE A 70 6.55 4.37 7.48
C ILE A 70 5.99 5.79 7.32
N HIS A 71 6.40 6.50 6.27
CA HIS A 71 5.98 7.87 5.98
C HIS A 71 5.46 7.97 4.55
N PRO A 72 4.29 7.38 4.25
CA PRO A 72 3.82 7.25 2.87
C PRO A 72 3.58 8.61 2.19
N GLU A 73 3.05 9.59 2.90
CA GLU A 73 2.78 10.90 2.29
C GLU A 73 4.06 11.60 1.88
N LEU A 74 5.07 11.57 2.74
CA LEU A 74 6.35 12.21 2.47
C LEU A 74 7.11 11.49 1.36
N VAL A 75 7.13 10.15 1.38
CA VAL A 75 7.74 9.36 0.32
C VAL A 75 7.08 9.64 -1.02
N ASN A 76 5.75 9.68 -1.06
CA ASN A 76 5.01 9.99 -2.28
C ASN A 76 5.31 11.40 -2.80
N SER A 77 5.48 12.37 -1.90
CA SER A 77 5.87 13.72 -2.28
C SER A 77 7.25 13.75 -2.93
N ILE A 78 8.20 13.00 -2.39
CA ILE A 78 9.55 12.87 -2.95
C ILE A 78 9.48 12.24 -4.34
N LEU A 79 8.69 11.18 -4.52
CA LEU A 79 8.50 10.52 -5.80
C LEU A 79 7.90 11.47 -6.84
N ALA A 80 6.92 12.28 -6.44
CA ALA A 80 6.31 13.25 -7.33
C ALA A 80 7.34 14.26 -7.85
N GLU A 81 8.18 14.79 -6.97
CA GLU A 81 9.24 15.70 -7.37
C GLU A 81 10.28 15.01 -8.26
N ALA A 82 10.64 13.76 -7.91
CA ALA A 82 11.65 13.02 -8.67
C ALA A 82 11.24 12.78 -10.12
N ARG A 83 9.94 12.63 -10.38
CA ARG A 83 9.45 12.36 -11.75
C ARG A 83 9.74 13.48 -12.74
N SER A 84 9.97 14.70 -12.28
CA SER A 84 10.26 15.83 -13.14
C SER A 84 11.77 16.09 -13.31
N LEU A 85 12.62 15.32 -12.65
CA LEU A 85 14.06 15.51 -12.70
C LEU A 85 14.69 14.80 -13.90
N ASP A 86 15.79 15.36 -14.40
CA ASP A 86 16.58 14.69 -15.42
C ASP A 86 17.46 13.59 -14.81
N GLU A 87 18.17 12.86 -15.67
CA GLU A 87 18.96 11.72 -15.22
C GLU A 87 20.08 12.12 -14.25
N ASP A 88 20.75 13.24 -14.50
CA ASP A 88 21.83 13.70 -13.63
C ASP A 88 21.32 14.02 -12.23
N ASP A 89 20.21 14.73 -12.15
CA ASP A 89 19.60 15.08 -10.87
C ASP A 89 19.06 13.83 -10.15
N LEU A 90 18.49 12.89 -10.89
CA LEU A 90 18.04 11.62 -10.30
C LEU A 90 19.21 10.84 -9.72
N ASN A 91 20.36 10.80 -10.40
CA ASN A 91 21.57 10.16 -9.88
C ASN A 91 22.06 10.83 -8.62
N LEU A 92 22.03 12.15 -8.58
CA LEU A 92 22.40 12.88 -7.38
C LEU A 92 21.48 12.57 -6.22
N LEU A 93 20.17 12.60 -6.47
CA LEU A 93 19.17 12.26 -5.46
C LEU A 93 19.35 10.85 -4.94
N PHE A 94 19.56 9.89 -5.84
CA PHE A 94 19.80 8.50 -5.47
C PHE A 94 21.03 8.39 -4.57
N ASN A 95 22.12 9.03 -4.93
CA ASN A 95 23.37 8.96 -4.17
C ASN A 95 23.18 9.52 -2.75
N VAL A 96 22.49 10.63 -2.62
CA VAL A 96 22.20 11.21 -1.30
C VAL A 96 21.33 10.27 -0.48
N ALA A 97 20.22 9.78 -1.06
CA ALA A 97 19.31 8.88 -0.37
C ALA A 97 20.02 7.59 0.05
N HIS A 98 20.87 7.06 -0.84
CA HIS A 98 21.62 5.83 -0.58
C HIS A 98 22.59 6.02 0.58
N ARG A 99 23.33 7.12 0.60
CA ARG A 99 24.24 7.46 1.71
C ARG A 99 23.50 7.58 3.02
N MET A 100 22.35 8.23 3.01
CA MET A 100 21.54 8.40 4.21
C MET A 100 21.07 7.07 4.76
N SER A 101 20.63 6.15 3.90
CA SER A 101 20.19 4.82 4.33
C SER A 101 21.35 3.99 4.88
N GLN A 102 22.52 4.08 4.27
CA GLN A 102 23.73 3.39 4.75
C GLN A 102 24.19 3.96 6.09
N GLY A 103 24.13 5.26 6.25
CA GLY A 103 24.46 5.91 7.51
C GLY A 103 23.57 5.43 8.66
N LYS A 104 22.28 5.26 8.39
CA LYS A 104 21.35 4.74 9.40
C LYS A 104 21.62 3.28 9.76
N VAL A 105 22.00 2.47 8.76
CA VAL A 105 22.36 1.08 9.00
C VAL A 105 23.61 1.00 9.90
N GLU A 106 24.56 1.90 9.69
CA GLU A 106 25.81 1.93 10.48
C GLU A 106 25.63 2.60 11.84
N ALA A 107 24.77 3.61 11.93
CA ALA A 107 24.61 4.41 13.13
C ALA A 107 24.29 3.59 14.40
N PRO A 108 23.40 2.58 14.35
CA PRO A 108 23.11 1.79 15.56
C PRO A 108 24.31 1.03 16.12
N GLY A 109 25.30 0.77 15.31
CA GLY A 109 26.50 0.07 15.75
C GLY A 109 27.53 0.94 16.44
N LYS A 110 27.29 2.24 16.52
CA LYS A 110 28.22 3.18 17.12
C LYS A 110 27.87 3.45 18.57
N PRO A 111 28.87 3.46 19.45
CA PRO A 111 28.63 3.78 20.85
C PRO A 111 28.20 5.23 21.05
#